data_edc143ad0ae29450b1a0a78b2c608f84
#
_entry.id   edc143ad0ae29450b1a0a78b2c608f84
#
_cell.length_a   1.000
_cell.length_b   1.000
_cell.length_c   1.000
_cell.angle_alpha   90.00
_cell.angle_beta   90.00
_cell.angle_gamma   90.00
#
_symmetry.space_group_name_H-M   'P 1'
#
loop_
_entity.id
_entity.type
_entity.pdbx_description
1 polymer ?
#
loop_
_entity_poly.entity_id
_entity_poly.type
_entity_poly.pdbx_seq_one_letter_code
_entity_poly.pdbx_strand_id
1 'polypeptide(L)'
;RDGSRFTDVPDYDKKTFVDNCTNRDCRLQQSVITPSYVKNINGTKKRYNATWAVTMTGYQVIKFNMDDTYYEQTSRCSNAIPIFRYAEVLLNEAEAKAELGQMDDAVWDKTIRPIRERAGVKGDAPATADPYLVAYYNNKVTDKWILEIRRERAIELFFEGGGLRFDDLMRWAEGDMLTKTWNSIYIGEKNVAYDTNGDGSVDLEVCDTKPASAPKGVYVIDLSKNKYYSFKNGRLYVKNENVWTDNRYVHPIPRAALVKNPNLKQNYGWDKQ
;
A
#
# COMPACT_ATOMS: atom_id res chain seq x y z
N ARG A 1 1.35 -15.38 8.70
CA ARG A 1 1.13 -15.55 10.16
C ARG A 1 2.31 -16.20 10.86
N ASP A 2 3.00 -17.11 10.22
CA ASP A 2 4.16 -17.84 10.78
C ASP A 2 5.47 -17.03 10.77
N GLY A 3 5.45 -15.80 10.27
CA GLY A 3 6.62 -14.92 10.15
C GLY A 3 7.44 -15.13 8.90
N SER A 4 7.14 -16.12 8.05
CA SER A 4 7.82 -16.30 6.77
C SER A 4 7.52 -15.16 5.80
N ARG A 5 8.45 -14.89 4.90
CA ARG A 5 8.27 -13.87 3.88
C ARG A 5 7.36 -14.39 2.79
N PHE A 6 6.40 -13.60 2.35
CA PHE A 6 5.53 -13.99 1.26
C PHE A 6 6.30 -14.22 -0.06
N THR A 7 7.38 -13.50 -0.24
CA THR A 7 8.29 -13.65 -1.40
C THR A 7 9.06 -14.97 -1.44
N ASP A 8 9.12 -15.71 -0.32
CA ASP A 8 9.73 -17.02 -0.25
C ASP A 8 8.76 -18.15 -0.68
N VAL A 9 7.48 -17.81 -0.85
CA VAL A 9 6.47 -18.75 -1.33
C VAL A 9 6.67 -19.00 -2.84
N PRO A 10 6.75 -20.26 -3.29
CA PRO A 10 6.90 -20.56 -4.72
C PRO A 10 5.79 -19.90 -5.54
N ASP A 11 6.16 -19.30 -6.67
CA ASP A 11 5.26 -18.59 -7.59
C ASP A 11 4.37 -17.52 -6.91
N TYR A 12 4.90 -16.86 -5.86
CA TYR A 12 4.15 -15.84 -5.10
C TYR A 12 3.59 -14.73 -5.99
N ASP A 13 4.25 -14.43 -7.10
CA ASP A 13 3.87 -13.41 -8.07
C ASP A 13 2.74 -13.84 -9.01
N LYS A 14 2.42 -15.15 -9.05
CA LYS A 14 1.33 -15.74 -9.85
C LYS A 14 0.16 -16.23 -9.00
N LYS A 15 0.19 -16.03 -7.68
CA LYS A 15 -0.91 -16.41 -6.80
C LYS A 15 -2.16 -15.63 -7.15
N THR A 16 -3.30 -16.35 -7.22
CA THR A 16 -4.61 -15.71 -7.32
C THR A 16 -4.83 -14.75 -6.16
N PHE A 17 -5.78 -13.83 -6.27
CA PHE A 17 -6.06 -12.90 -5.17
C PHE A 17 -6.55 -13.65 -3.92
N VAL A 18 -7.30 -14.73 -4.10
CA VAL A 18 -7.74 -15.62 -3.00
C VAL A 18 -6.53 -16.24 -2.29
N ASP A 19 -5.63 -16.87 -3.04
CA ASP A 19 -4.43 -17.49 -2.48
C ASP A 19 -3.50 -16.46 -1.85
N ASN A 20 -3.38 -15.29 -2.47
CA ASN A 20 -2.58 -14.18 -1.95
C ASN A 20 -3.09 -13.67 -0.60
N CYS A 21 -4.39 -13.73 -0.35
CA CYS A 21 -5.00 -13.32 0.92
C CYS A 21 -5.01 -14.43 1.99
N THR A 22 -4.66 -15.68 1.64
CA THR A 22 -4.67 -16.82 2.56
C THR A 22 -3.43 -16.83 3.46
N ASN A 23 -3.61 -17.08 4.76
CA ASN A 23 -2.55 -17.12 5.78
C ASN A 23 -1.68 -15.85 5.87
N ARG A 24 -2.23 -14.72 5.48
CA ARG A 24 -1.54 -13.42 5.59
C ARG A 24 -1.72 -12.79 6.96
N ASP A 25 -0.95 -11.75 7.19
CA ASP A 25 -1.12 -10.79 8.27
C ASP A 25 -2.58 -10.33 8.34
N CYS A 26 -3.18 -10.34 9.54
CA CYS A 26 -4.58 -9.95 9.73
C CYS A 26 -4.85 -8.50 9.32
N ARG A 27 -3.82 -7.64 9.36
CA ARG A 27 -3.94 -6.23 8.95
C ARG A 27 -4.25 -6.07 7.47
N LEU A 28 -3.90 -7.05 6.62
CA LEU A 28 -4.28 -7.01 5.20
C LEU A 28 -5.80 -6.92 5.05
N GLN A 29 -6.55 -7.82 5.70
CA GLN A 29 -8.01 -7.83 5.62
C GLN A 29 -8.69 -6.67 6.36
N GLN A 30 -7.98 -6.00 7.26
CA GLN A 30 -8.44 -4.78 7.95
C GLN A 30 -8.17 -3.52 7.14
N SER A 31 -7.28 -3.59 6.18
CA SER A 31 -6.81 -2.45 5.40
C SER A 31 -7.39 -2.36 3.99
N VAL A 32 -7.64 -3.52 3.35
CA VAL A 32 -8.16 -3.59 1.98
C VAL A 32 -9.28 -4.62 1.87
N ILE A 33 -10.15 -4.45 0.88
CA ILE A 33 -11.16 -5.45 0.53
C ILE A 33 -10.42 -6.72 0.08
N THR A 34 -10.66 -7.81 0.82
CA THR A 34 -10.18 -9.15 0.49
C THR A 34 -11.34 -10.02 0.01
N PRO A 35 -11.10 -11.19 -0.59
CA PRO A 35 -12.17 -12.11 -1.02
C PRO A 35 -13.16 -12.53 0.09
N SER A 36 -12.75 -12.44 1.36
CA SER A 36 -13.59 -12.76 2.52
C SER A 36 -14.34 -11.56 3.11
N TYR A 37 -14.16 -10.36 2.54
CA TYR A 37 -14.77 -9.15 3.08
C TYR A 37 -16.29 -9.18 2.99
N VAL A 38 -16.94 -8.86 4.09
CA VAL A 38 -18.42 -8.84 4.22
C VAL A 38 -18.86 -7.45 4.63
N LYS A 39 -19.82 -6.91 3.93
CA LYS A 39 -20.43 -5.60 4.19
C LYS A 39 -21.91 -5.74 4.45
N ASN A 40 -22.45 -4.95 5.36
CA ASN A 40 -23.89 -4.81 5.54
C ASN A 40 -24.45 -3.87 4.47
N ILE A 41 -25.25 -4.41 3.57
CA ILE A 41 -25.91 -3.65 2.51
C ILE A 41 -27.41 -3.60 2.81
N ASN A 42 -27.89 -2.44 3.22
CA ASN A 42 -29.30 -2.24 3.58
C ASN A 42 -29.84 -3.30 4.57
N GLY A 43 -29.10 -3.57 5.64
CA GLY A 43 -29.47 -4.52 6.68
C GLY A 43 -29.12 -5.98 6.38
N THR A 44 -28.55 -6.27 5.22
CA THR A 44 -28.19 -7.65 4.85
C THR A 44 -26.67 -7.76 4.68
N LYS A 45 -26.03 -8.68 5.41
CA LYS A 45 -24.61 -8.99 5.27
C LYS A 45 -24.36 -9.77 3.98
N LYS A 46 -23.52 -9.22 3.11
CA LYS A 46 -23.15 -9.83 1.82
C LYS A 46 -21.64 -9.72 1.60
N ARG A 47 -21.06 -10.69 0.87
CA ARG A 47 -19.71 -10.49 0.31
C ARG A 47 -19.70 -9.24 -0.56
N TYR A 48 -18.60 -8.50 -0.48
CA TYR A 48 -18.44 -7.27 -1.22
C TYR A 48 -17.06 -7.23 -1.87
N ASN A 49 -17.05 -7.02 -3.17
CA ASN A 49 -15.85 -7.05 -3.98
C ASN A 49 -15.26 -5.65 -4.15
N ALA A 50 -13.96 -5.58 -4.39
CA ALA A 50 -13.31 -4.36 -4.80
C ALA A 50 -13.93 -3.86 -6.13
N THR A 51 -14.22 -2.58 -6.18
CA THR A 51 -14.81 -1.96 -7.37
C THR A 51 -13.72 -1.39 -8.26
N TRP A 52 -13.49 -2.00 -9.41
CA TRP A 52 -12.46 -1.57 -10.37
C TRP A 52 -12.64 -0.14 -10.92
N ALA A 53 -13.83 0.44 -10.76
CA ALA A 53 -14.04 1.87 -11.01
C ALA A 53 -13.39 2.76 -9.95
N VAL A 54 -13.04 2.23 -8.77
CA VAL A 54 -12.46 2.95 -7.62
C VAL A 54 -10.99 2.60 -7.40
N THR A 55 -10.60 1.34 -7.67
CA THR A 55 -9.22 0.89 -7.52
C THR A 55 -8.54 0.63 -8.85
N MET A 56 -7.29 1.03 -8.99
CA MET A 56 -6.48 0.75 -10.19
C MET A 56 -5.73 -0.58 -10.10
N THR A 57 -5.67 -1.21 -8.94
CA THR A 57 -4.82 -2.39 -8.67
C THR A 57 -5.61 -3.61 -8.22
N GLY A 58 -6.89 -3.47 -7.91
CA GLY A 58 -7.71 -4.49 -7.25
C GLY A 58 -7.62 -4.44 -5.72
N TYR A 59 -6.69 -3.66 -5.15
CA TYR A 59 -6.60 -3.42 -3.71
C TYR A 59 -7.36 -2.14 -3.35
N GLN A 60 -8.61 -2.28 -2.93
CA GLN A 60 -9.42 -1.15 -2.49
C GLN A 60 -9.30 -0.96 -0.98
N VAL A 61 -8.90 0.23 -0.55
CA VAL A 61 -8.71 0.56 0.87
C VAL A 61 -10.04 0.64 1.60
N ILE A 62 -10.10 0.03 2.80
CA ILE A 62 -11.25 0.07 3.72
C ILE A 62 -10.86 0.48 5.14
N LYS A 63 -9.58 0.73 5.40
CA LYS A 63 -9.15 1.15 6.74
C LYS A 63 -9.90 2.41 7.17
N PHE A 64 -10.48 2.40 8.38
CA PHE A 64 -11.38 3.42 8.92
C PHE A 64 -12.76 3.53 8.26
N ASN A 65 -13.11 2.63 7.32
CA ASN A 65 -14.49 2.54 6.84
C ASN A 65 -15.36 1.80 7.84
N MET A 66 -16.64 2.15 7.85
CA MET A 66 -17.69 1.35 8.49
C MET A 66 -18.17 0.30 7.49
N ASP A 67 -18.27 -0.97 7.94
CA ASP A 67 -18.68 -2.10 7.09
C ASP A 67 -20.21 -2.14 6.89
N ASP A 68 -20.82 -0.95 6.70
CA ASP A 68 -22.27 -0.78 6.57
C ASP A 68 -22.59 0.41 5.67
N THR A 69 -23.43 0.19 4.65
CA THR A 69 -23.88 1.23 3.72
C THR A 69 -24.66 2.37 4.40
N TYR A 70 -25.23 2.14 5.57
CA TYR A 70 -25.90 3.19 6.35
C TYR A 70 -24.97 4.36 6.68
N TYR A 71 -23.68 4.04 6.99
CA TYR A 71 -22.67 5.02 7.39
C TYR A 71 -21.90 5.67 6.22
N GLU A 72 -22.15 5.24 5.00
CA GLU A 72 -21.50 5.85 3.81
C GLU A 72 -22.06 7.22 3.44
N GLN A 73 -23.19 7.61 4.03
CA GLN A 73 -23.72 8.94 3.84
C GLN A 73 -22.97 9.95 4.72
N THR A 74 -22.62 11.08 4.13
CA THR A 74 -21.75 12.12 4.71
C THR A 74 -22.16 12.58 6.13
N SER A 75 -23.45 12.55 6.45
CA SER A 75 -23.96 12.99 7.75
C SER A 75 -24.07 11.88 8.80
N ARG A 76 -23.72 10.63 8.48
CA ARG A 76 -23.93 9.48 9.34
C ARG A 76 -22.66 8.79 9.83
N CYS A 77 -21.51 9.13 9.25
CA CYS A 77 -20.24 8.59 9.67
C CYS A 77 -19.82 9.20 11.00
N SER A 78 -19.66 8.36 12.03
CA SER A 78 -19.29 8.78 13.39
C SER A 78 -18.01 8.09 13.89
N ASN A 79 -17.28 7.37 13.02
CA ASN A 79 -16.05 6.72 13.40
C ASN A 79 -14.95 7.74 13.72
N ALA A 80 -14.18 7.44 14.78
CA ALA A 80 -13.02 8.25 15.14
C ALA A 80 -11.83 7.89 14.23
N ILE A 81 -11.12 8.90 13.77
CA ILE A 81 -9.84 8.75 13.08
C ILE A 81 -8.73 9.09 14.08
N PRO A 82 -7.78 8.19 14.37
CA PRO A 82 -6.69 8.48 15.28
C PRO A 82 -5.78 9.55 14.70
N ILE A 83 -5.40 10.54 15.52
CA ILE A 83 -4.40 11.54 15.14
C ILE A 83 -3.02 10.91 15.25
N PHE A 84 -2.76 10.21 16.35
CA PHE A 84 -1.59 9.34 16.55
C PHE A 84 -1.97 8.23 17.53
N ARG A 85 -1.20 7.15 17.57
CA ARG A 85 -1.48 6.01 18.45
C ARG A 85 -0.21 5.34 18.94
N TYR A 86 -0.33 4.54 19.99
CA TYR A 86 0.81 3.95 20.68
C TYR A 86 1.73 3.10 19.78
N ALA A 87 1.18 2.44 18.75
CA ALA A 87 1.99 1.72 17.76
C ALA A 87 3.00 2.63 17.03
N GLU A 88 2.62 3.88 16.73
CA GLU A 88 3.52 4.85 16.13
C GLU A 88 4.66 5.23 17.10
N VAL A 89 4.36 5.40 18.38
CA VAL A 89 5.37 5.68 19.40
C VAL A 89 6.39 4.55 19.50
N LEU A 90 5.93 3.29 19.54
CA LEU A 90 6.80 2.11 19.54
C LEU A 90 7.67 2.03 18.29
N LEU A 91 7.11 2.31 17.13
CA LEU A 91 7.83 2.32 15.84
C LEU A 91 8.86 3.47 15.80
N ASN A 92 8.54 4.63 16.37
CA ASN A 92 9.48 5.75 16.47
C ASN A 92 10.64 5.43 17.42
N GLU A 93 10.37 4.77 18.56
CA GLU A 93 11.43 4.30 19.48
C GLU A 93 12.35 3.28 18.79
N ALA A 94 11.76 2.27 18.10
CA ALA A 94 12.54 1.27 17.39
C ALA A 94 13.44 1.88 16.32
N GLU A 95 12.90 2.79 15.53
CA GLU A 95 13.66 3.47 14.47
C GLU A 95 14.79 4.33 15.03
N ALA A 96 14.50 5.15 16.05
CA ALA A 96 15.53 5.97 16.69
C ALA A 96 16.67 5.11 17.28
N LYS A 97 16.35 3.98 17.90
CA LYS A 97 17.36 3.04 18.42
C LYS A 97 18.18 2.41 17.29
N ALA A 98 17.54 2.04 16.18
CA ALA A 98 18.24 1.47 15.03
C ALA A 98 19.20 2.48 14.37
N GLU A 99 18.75 3.72 14.16
CA GLU A 99 19.57 4.79 13.57
C GLU A 99 20.77 5.17 14.48
N LEU A 100 20.63 5.02 15.78
CA LEU A 100 21.71 5.23 16.75
C LEU A 100 22.64 4.01 16.94
N GLY A 101 22.41 2.91 16.21
CA GLY A 101 23.16 1.66 16.39
C GLY A 101 22.92 0.98 17.75
N GLN A 102 21.80 1.26 18.41
CA GLN A 102 21.40 0.76 19.73
C GLN A 102 20.26 -0.26 19.65
N MET A 103 19.96 -0.76 18.47
CA MET A 103 18.91 -1.77 18.29
C MET A 103 19.45 -3.15 18.62
N ASP A 104 18.72 -3.86 19.50
CA ASP A 104 18.99 -5.23 19.91
C ASP A 104 17.67 -6.01 20.08
N ASP A 105 17.77 -7.28 20.48
CA ASP A 105 16.60 -8.14 20.70
C ASP A 105 15.71 -7.60 21.84
N ALA A 106 16.26 -6.97 22.86
CA ALA A 106 15.48 -6.42 23.98
C ALA A 106 14.64 -5.20 23.53
N VAL A 107 15.21 -4.33 22.70
CA VAL A 107 14.48 -3.21 22.10
C VAL A 107 13.43 -3.73 21.14
N TRP A 108 13.74 -4.76 20.32
CA TRP A 108 12.79 -5.41 19.44
C TRP A 108 11.59 -5.97 20.20
N ASP A 109 11.85 -6.70 21.27
CA ASP A 109 10.83 -7.33 22.12
C ASP A 109 9.89 -6.31 22.79
N LYS A 110 10.42 -5.15 23.11
CA LYS A 110 9.64 -4.05 23.66
C LYS A 110 8.82 -3.29 22.62
N THR A 111 9.26 -3.21 21.37
CA THR A 111 8.72 -2.29 20.36
C THR A 111 7.99 -3.01 19.23
N ILE A 112 8.68 -3.79 18.43
CA ILE A 112 8.14 -4.40 17.20
C ILE A 112 7.38 -5.70 17.49
N ARG A 113 7.90 -6.56 18.38
CA ARG A 113 7.24 -7.82 18.73
C ARG A 113 5.78 -7.65 19.14
N PRO A 114 5.41 -6.74 20.06
CA PRO A 114 4.01 -6.56 20.48
C PRO A 114 3.08 -6.14 19.32
N ILE A 115 3.59 -5.35 18.37
CA ILE A 115 2.83 -4.92 17.21
C ILE A 115 2.50 -6.12 16.33
N ARG A 116 3.49 -6.98 16.04
CA ARG A 116 3.34 -8.18 15.22
C ARG A 116 2.43 -9.22 15.90
N GLU A 117 2.65 -9.51 17.15
CA GLU A 117 1.84 -10.48 17.92
C GLU A 117 0.38 -10.05 18.00
N ARG A 118 0.10 -8.77 18.25
CA ARG A 118 -1.25 -8.22 18.19
C ARG A 118 -1.91 -8.44 16.82
N ALA A 119 -1.14 -8.36 15.75
CA ALA A 119 -1.59 -8.62 14.37
C ALA A 119 -1.64 -10.11 14.03
N GLY A 120 -1.40 -11.01 14.99
CA GLY A 120 -1.38 -12.45 14.76
C GLY A 120 -0.24 -12.91 13.86
N VAL A 121 0.86 -12.18 13.83
CA VAL A 121 2.09 -12.48 13.11
C VAL A 121 3.17 -12.85 14.11
N LYS A 122 4.02 -13.83 13.77
CA LYS A 122 5.16 -14.20 14.61
C LYS A 122 6.11 -13.01 14.79
N GLY A 123 6.43 -12.72 16.04
CA GLY A 123 7.17 -11.52 16.42
C GLY A 123 8.69 -11.65 16.47
N ASP A 124 9.28 -12.71 15.91
CA ASP A 124 10.72 -12.95 16.00
C ASP A 124 11.54 -11.82 15.37
N ALA A 125 12.69 -11.54 15.99
CA ALA A 125 13.66 -10.59 15.49
C ALA A 125 14.30 -11.09 14.18
N PRO A 126 14.65 -10.20 13.23
CA PRO A 126 15.25 -10.61 11.98
C PRO A 126 16.67 -11.16 12.20
N ALA A 127 16.95 -12.37 11.72
CA ALA A 127 18.28 -12.93 11.76
C ALA A 127 19.21 -12.23 10.74
N THR A 128 18.70 -11.96 9.53
CA THR A 128 19.42 -11.33 8.42
C THR A 128 18.56 -10.27 7.74
N ALA A 129 19.20 -9.39 6.96
CA ALA A 129 18.49 -8.46 6.09
C ALA A 129 17.65 -9.22 5.05
N ASP A 130 16.44 -8.72 4.79
CA ASP A 130 15.57 -9.28 3.75
C ASP A 130 16.06 -8.84 2.38
N PRO A 131 16.51 -9.78 1.50
CA PRO A 131 17.02 -9.43 0.17
C PRO A 131 15.99 -8.71 -0.70
N TYR A 132 14.70 -9.02 -0.53
CA TYR A 132 13.64 -8.32 -1.24
C TYR A 132 13.56 -6.85 -0.83
N LEU A 133 13.65 -6.54 0.48
CA LEU A 133 13.66 -5.17 0.96
C LEU A 133 14.93 -4.42 0.57
N VAL A 134 16.09 -5.09 0.63
CA VAL A 134 17.35 -4.51 0.12
C VAL A 134 17.18 -4.06 -1.32
N ALA A 135 16.68 -4.94 -2.19
CA ALA A 135 16.41 -4.63 -3.60
C ALA A 135 15.31 -3.57 -3.75
N TYR A 136 14.26 -3.60 -2.91
CA TYR A 136 13.18 -2.62 -2.93
C TYR A 136 13.70 -1.20 -2.69
N TYR A 137 14.65 -1.02 -1.75
CA TYR A 137 15.32 0.26 -1.49
C TYR A 137 16.58 0.47 -2.35
N ASN A 138 16.65 -0.12 -3.55
CA ASN A 138 17.73 0.07 -4.53
C ASN A 138 19.13 -0.19 -3.96
N ASN A 139 19.26 -1.13 -3.01
CA ASN A 139 20.47 -1.49 -2.28
C ASN A 139 21.09 -0.36 -1.44
N LYS A 140 20.34 0.71 -1.16
CA LYS A 140 20.80 1.82 -0.32
C LYS A 140 20.77 1.46 1.18
N VAL A 141 19.91 0.55 1.59
CA VAL A 141 19.71 0.12 2.98
C VAL A 141 19.94 -1.38 3.08
N THR A 142 20.88 -1.77 3.95
CA THR A 142 21.25 -3.19 4.15
C THR A 142 21.16 -3.61 5.61
N ASP A 143 20.91 -2.69 6.52
CA ASP A 143 20.71 -3.00 7.94
C ASP A 143 19.39 -3.75 8.14
N LYS A 144 19.47 -4.93 8.79
CA LYS A 144 18.32 -5.81 9.02
C LYS A 144 17.22 -5.16 9.87
N TRP A 145 17.61 -4.36 10.87
CA TRP A 145 16.69 -3.71 11.77
C TRP A 145 15.93 -2.58 11.07
N ILE A 146 16.66 -1.71 10.39
CA ILE A 146 16.08 -0.59 9.65
C ILE A 146 15.11 -1.09 8.58
N LEU A 147 15.47 -2.13 7.83
CA LEU A 147 14.60 -2.71 6.81
C LEU A 147 13.28 -3.24 7.40
N GLU A 148 13.36 -4.00 8.50
CA GLU A 148 12.17 -4.56 9.13
C GLU A 148 11.31 -3.50 9.82
N ILE A 149 11.92 -2.48 10.44
CA ILE A 149 11.20 -1.34 11.00
C ILE A 149 10.48 -0.56 9.91
N ARG A 150 11.13 -0.28 8.79
CA ARG A 150 10.51 0.39 7.62
C ARG A 150 9.35 -0.44 7.04
N ARG A 151 9.48 -1.77 7.01
CA ARG A 151 8.37 -2.68 6.63
C ARG A 151 7.22 -2.55 7.60
N GLU A 152 7.50 -2.65 8.89
CA GLU A 152 6.49 -2.63 9.93
C GLU A 152 5.74 -1.29 9.96
N ARG A 153 6.45 -0.17 9.82
CA ARG A 153 5.85 1.16 9.67
C ARG A 153 4.91 1.23 8.46
N ALA A 154 5.35 0.71 7.31
CA ALA A 154 4.55 0.73 6.09
C ALA A 154 3.26 -0.09 6.21
N ILE A 155 3.27 -1.19 6.97
CA ILE A 155 2.11 -2.07 7.17
C ILE A 155 1.20 -1.52 8.27
N GLU A 156 1.77 -1.22 9.43
CA GLU A 156 1.01 -0.83 10.62
C GLU A 156 0.35 0.54 10.46
N LEU A 157 1.10 1.51 9.92
CA LEU A 157 0.64 2.88 9.73
C LEU A 157 0.06 3.14 8.34
N PHE A 158 -0.23 2.06 7.60
CA PHE A 158 -0.85 2.17 6.29
C PHE A 158 -2.12 3.02 6.34
N PHE A 159 -2.21 4.03 5.46
CA PHE A 159 -3.36 4.92 5.33
C PHE A 159 -3.73 5.71 6.61
N GLU A 160 -2.72 6.06 7.42
CA GLU A 160 -2.88 6.87 8.63
C GLU A 160 -2.18 8.23 8.53
N GLY A 161 -2.54 9.16 9.43
CA GLY A 161 -1.84 10.42 9.67
C GLY A 161 -1.80 11.39 8.49
N GLY A 162 -2.68 11.24 7.51
CA GLY A 162 -2.73 12.16 6.35
C GLY A 162 -1.53 12.07 5.42
N GLY A 163 -0.62 11.11 5.61
CA GLY A 163 0.54 10.98 4.73
C GLY A 163 1.80 10.38 5.37
N LEU A 164 1.69 9.68 6.50
CA LEU A 164 2.85 9.12 7.23
C LEU A 164 3.85 8.37 6.33
N ARG A 165 3.37 7.61 5.36
CA ARG A 165 4.25 6.92 4.41
C ARG A 165 5.02 7.91 3.52
N PHE A 166 4.39 9.00 3.10
CA PHE A 166 5.05 10.05 2.32
C PHE A 166 6.12 10.75 3.17
N ASP A 167 5.78 11.13 4.41
CA ASP A 167 6.69 11.76 5.35
C ASP A 167 7.89 10.86 5.65
N ASP A 168 7.66 9.55 5.86
CA ASP A 168 8.73 8.57 6.03
C ASP A 168 9.68 8.53 4.83
N LEU A 169 9.16 8.50 3.60
CA LEU A 169 9.99 8.51 2.40
C LEU A 169 10.79 9.81 2.26
N MET A 170 10.20 10.95 2.66
CA MET A 170 10.89 12.23 2.62
C MET A 170 12.07 12.28 3.62
N ARG A 171 11.81 11.92 4.89
CA ARG A 171 12.85 11.97 5.93
C ARG A 171 13.93 10.89 5.77
N TRP A 172 13.64 9.78 5.09
CA TRP A 172 14.63 8.75 4.72
C TRP A 172 15.39 9.06 3.44
N ALA A 173 15.11 10.17 2.78
CA ALA A 173 15.63 10.52 1.45
C ALA A 173 15.36 9.41 0.38
N GLU A 174 14.17 8.82 0.44
CA GLU A 174 13.72 7.74 -0.45
C GLU A 174 12.57 8.19 -1.36
N GLY A 175 12.55 9.45 -1.75
CA GLY A 175 11.48 10.02 -2.58
C GLY A 175 11.36 9.36 -3.95
N ASP A 176 12.43 8.76 -4.47
CA ASP A 176 12.44 7.97 -5.70
C ASP A 176 11.52 6.74 -5.63
N MET A 177 11.16 6.25 -4.43
CA MET A 177 10.17 5.20 -4.26
C MET A 177 8.78 5.58 -4.80
N LEU A 178 8.47 6.88 -4.86
CA LEU A 178 7.21 7.39 -5.42
C LEU A 178 7.13 7.26 -6.96
N THR A 179 8.24 6.97 -7.62
CA THR A 179 8.29 6.75 -9.07
C THR A 179 8.11 5.29 -9.47
N LYS A 180 8.08 4.37 -8.49
CA LYS A 180 7.91 2.94 -8.77
C LYS A 180 6.53 2.66 -9.39
N THR A 181 6.51 1.77 -10.36
CA THR A 181 5.29 1.30 -11.01
C THR A 181 4.49 0.41 -10.06
N TRP A 182 3.19 0.66 -9.96
CA TRP A 182 2.29 -0.19 -9.21
C TRP A 182 1.73 -1.29 -10.10
N ASN A 183 1.55 -2.49 -9.54
CA ASN A 183 0.93 -3.61 -10.21
C ASN A 183 -0.39 -4.01 -9.53
N SER A 184 -1.27 -4.62 -10.33
CA SER A 184 -2.54 -5.15 -9.84
C SER A 184 -2.37 -6.51 -9.12
N ILE A 185 -3.49 -7.01 -8.57
CA ILE A 185 -3.64 -8.43 -8.30
C ILE A 185 -3.31 -9.25 -9.55
N TYR A 186 -2.95 -10.53 -9.38
CA TYR A 186 -2.74 -11.42 -10.52
C TYR A 186 -4.08 -11.75 -11.18
N ILE A 187 -4.14 -11.57 -12.51
CA ILE A 187 -5.35 -11.74 -13.32
C ILE A 187 -5.22 -12.95 -14.26
N GLY A 188 -3.97 -13.36 -14.58
CA GLY A 188 -3.70 -14.45 -15.50
C GLY A 188 -3.57 -13.99 -16.95
N GLU A 189 -4.60 -14.10 -17.75
CA GLU A 189 -4.57 -13.83 -19.18
C GLU A 189 -5.51 -12.69 -19.59
N LYS A 190 -5.20 -12.05 -20.73
CA LYS A 190 -6.11 -11.09 -21.36
C LYS A 190 -7.22 -11.81 -22.14
N ASN A 191 -8.32 -11.08 -22.38
CA ASN A 191 -9.47 -11.52 -23.16
C ASN A 191 -10.18 -12.76 -22.55
N VAL A 192 -10.03 -12.93 -21.24
CA VAL A 192 -10.70 -13.94 -20.44
C VAL A 192 -11.33 -13.27 -19.22
N ALA A 193 -12.58 -13.56 -18.94
CA ALA A 193 -13.25 -13.08 -17.74
C ALA A 193 -12.77 -13.87 -16.51
N TYR A 194 -12.44 -13.17 -15.44
CA TYR A 194 -11.78 -13.68 -14.26
C TYR A 194 -12.63 -13.47 -13.00
N ASP A 195 -12.73 -14.52 -12.17
CA ASP A 195 -13.30 -14.45 -10.83
C ASP A 195 -12.20 -14.02 -9.86
N THR A 196 -12.23 -12.77 -9.44
CA THR A 196 -11.17 -12.17 -8.62
C THR A 196 -11.28 -12.54 -7.14
N ASN A 197 -12.46 -12.97 -6.68
CA ASN A 197 -12.75 -13.19 -5.26
C ASN A 197 -13.05 -14.65 -4.91
N GLY A 198 -13.16 -15.54 -5.89
CA GLY A 198 -13.41 -16.96 -5.70
C GLY A 198 -14.86 -17.29 -5.28
N ASP A 199 -15.85 -16.48 -5.70
CA ASP A 199 -17.26 -16.72 -5.38
C ASP A 199 -18.00 -17.52 -6.47
N GLY A 200 -17.32 -17.89 -7.54
CA GLY A 200 -17.85 -18.61 -8.68
C GLY A 200 -18.45 -17.72 -9.77
N SER A 201 -18.43 -16.42 -9.59
CA SER A 201 -18.89 -15.44 -10.58
C SER A 201 -17.72 -14.64 -11.13
N VAL A 202 -17.69 -14.40 -12.43
CA VAL A 202 -16.65 -13.58 -13.04
C VAL A 202 -16.90 -12.08 -12.78
N ASP A 203 -15.83 -11.35 -12.40
CA ASP A 203 -15.89 -9.94 -11.99
C ASP A 203 -15.18 -9.00 -12.97
N LEU A 204 -14.12 -9.48 -13.58
CA LEU A 204 -13.18 -8.66 -14.33
C LEU A 204 -12.78 -9.30 -15.64
N GLU A 205 -12.70 -8.50 -16.69
CA GLU A 205 -12.02 -8.86 -17.94
C GLU A 205 -11.05 -7.76 -18.34
N VAL A 206 -9.81 -8.13 -18.64
CA VAL A 206 -8.82 -7.22 -19.25
C VAL A 206 -8.67 -7.61 -20.70
N CYS A 207 -8.96 -6.71 -21.61
CA CYS A 207 -8.94 -6.98 -23.04
C CYS A 207 -8.11 -5.95 -23.81
N ASP A 208 -7.56 -6.36 -24.95
CA ASP A 208 -6.88 -5.45 -25.86
C ASP A 208 -7.84 -4.45 -26.48
N THR A 209 -9.04 -4.90 -26.78
CA THR A 209 -10.17 -4.07 -27.27
C THR A 209 -11.46 -4.62 -26.67
N LYS A 210 -12.31 -3.73 -26.16
CA LYS A 210 -13.57 -4.11 -25.53
C LYS A 210 -14.43 -4.98 -26.46
N PRO A 211 -14.88 -6.17 -26.01
CA PRO A 211 -15.78 -7.01 -26.78
C PRO A 211 -17.14 -6.31 -26.99
N ALA A 212 -17.84 -6.67 -28.08
CA ALA A 212 -19.15 -6.11 -28.40
C ALA A 212 -20.19 -6.38 -27.30
N SER A 213 -20.06 -7.52 -26.60
CA SER A 213 -20.87 -7.86 -25.43
C SER A 213 -19.99 -8.44 -24.33
N ALA A 214 -20.08 -7.87 -23.14
CA ALA A 214 -19.44 -8.43 -21.93
C ALA A 214 -20.52 -9.13 -21.08
N PRO A 215 -20.15 -10.18 -20.32
CA PRO A 215 -21.06 -10.79 -19.36
C PRO A 215 -21.60 -9.75 -18.37
N LYS A 216 -22.85 -9.91 -17.96
CA LYS A 216 -23.46 -9.00 -16.97
C LYS A 216 -22.69 -9.06 -15.65
N GLY A 217 -22.35 -7.90 -15.10
CA GLY A 217 -21.63 -7.79 -13.82
C GLY A 217 -20.11 -7.79 -13.96
N VAL A 218 -19.56 -8.05 -15.13
CA VAL A 218 -18.12 -8.03 -15.39
C VAL A 218 -17.64 -6.60 -15.68
N TYR A 219 -16.62 -6.15 -14.94
CA TYR A 219 -15.95 -4.89 -15.25
C TYR A 219 -14.91 -5.11 -16.34
N VAL A 220 -15.02 -4.38 -17.43
CA VAL A 220 -14.13 -4.55 -18.60
C VAL A 220 -13.10 -3.42 -18.63
N ILE A 221 -11.82 -3.78 -18.61
CA ILE A 221 -10.69 -2.87 -18.82
C ILE A 221 -10.23 -3.00 -20.28
N ASP A 222 -10.59 -2.01 -21.08
CA ASP A 222 -10.18 -1.89 -22.48
C ASP A 222 -8.82 -1.18 -22.59
N LEU A 223 -7.77 -1.94 -22.88
CA LEU A 223 -6.40 -1.42 -22.95
C LEU A 223 -6.21 -0.45 -24.14
N SER A 224 -7.01 -0.58 -25.22
CA SER A 224 -6.95 0.35 -26.36
C SER A 224 -7.36 1.77 -25.99
N LYS A 225 -8.23 1.91 -25.00
CA LYS A 225 -8.76 3.20 -24.51
C LYS A 225 -8.16 3.67 -23.20
N ASN A 226 -7.48 2.78 -22.49
CA ASN A 226 -6.94 3.09 -21.17
C ASN A 226 -5.43 3.32 -21.22
N LYS A 227 -5.02 4.58 -21.36
CA LYS A 227 -3.62 4.99 -21.41
C LYS A 227 -2.84 4.79 -20.09
N TYR A 228 -3.54 4.54 -18.99
CA TYR A 228 -2.92 4.41 -17.67
C TYR A 228 -2.38 3.01 -17.39
N TYR A 229 -2.77 2.01 -18.19
CA TYR A 229 -2.37 0.63 -17.99
C TYR A 229 -1.44 0.09 -19.07
N SER A 230 -0.58 -0.82 -18.65
CA SER A 230 0.01 -1.85 -19.50
C SER A 230 -0.24 -3.22 -18.86
N PHE A 231 -0.26 -4.29 -19.65
CA PHE A 231 -0.46 -5.64 -19.16
C PHE A 231 0.78 -6.48 -19.42
N LYS A 232 1.33 -7.09 -18.36
CA LYS A 232 2.51 -7.94 -18.44
C LYS A 232 2.47 -8.99 -17.33
N ASN A 233 2.92 -10.22 -17.62
CA ASN A 233 3.03 -11.31 -16.63
C ASN A 233 1.75 -11.54 -15.81
N GLY A 234 0.60 -11.48 -16.46
CA GLY A 234 -0.69 -11.71 -15.81
C GLY A 234 -1.17 -10.58 -14.89
N ARG A 235 -0.60 -9.37 -14.99
CA ARG A 235 -0.96 -8.22 -14.16
C ARG A 235 -1.11 -6.94 -14.98
N LEU A 236 -1.95 -6.05 -14.49
CA LEU A 236 -1.96 -4.66 -14.92
C LEU A 236 -0.84 -3.91 -14.19
N TYR A 237 -0.11 -3.11 -14.93
CA TYR A 237 0.86 -2.15 -14.40
C TYR A 237 0.32 -0.75 -14.64
N VAL A 238 0.18 -0.01 -13.55
CA VAL A 238 -0.19 1.41 -13.62
C VAL A 238 1.03 2.18 -14.09
N LYS A 239 0.91 2.86 -15.21
CA LYS A 239 1.98 3.70 -15.74
C LYS A 239 2.22 4.84 -14.77
N ASN A 240 3.44 4.95 -14.29
CA ASN A 240 3.88 6.03 -13.44
C ASN A 240 4.94 6.83 -14.19
N GLU A 241 4.57 8.02 -14.64
CA GLU A 241 5.46 8.95 -15.37
C GLU A 241 6.09 9.98 -14.44
N ASN A 242 5.92 9.84 -13.11
CA ASN A 242 6.51 10.75 -12.16
C ASN A 242 8.04 10.65 -12.19
N VAL A 243 8.68 11.79 -12.19
CA VAL A 243 10.13 11.91 -12.06
C VAL A 243 10.44 12.49 -10.68
N TRP A 244 11.33 11.84 -9.96
CA TRP A 244 11.82 12.37 -8.69
C TRP A 244 13.07 13.23 -8.94
N THR A 245 13.13 14.36 -8.27
CA THR A 245 14.30 15.24 -8.24
C THR A 245 14.51 15.72 -6.80
N ASP A 246 15.76 15.90 -6.38
CA ASP A 246 16.12 16.15 -4.97
C ASP A 246 15.58 17.46 -4.41
N ASN A 247 15.27 18.44 -5.25
CA ASN A 247 14.61 19.66 -4.81
C ASN A 247 13.23 19.41 -4.21
N ARG A 248 12.61 18.25 -4.49
CA ARG A 248 11.29 17.87 -3.95
C ARG A 248 11.32 17.48 -2.48
N TYR A 249 12.49 17.27 -1.88
CA TYR A 249 12.60 17.11 -0.42
C TYR A 249 12.32 18.40 0.35
N VAL A 250 12.38 19.54 -0.32
CA VAL A 250 12.01 20.83 0.25
C VAL A 250 10.93 21.49 -0.59
N HIS A 251 9.96 22.14 0.05
CA HIS A 251 8.92 22.84 -0.67
C HIS A 251 9.44 24.18 -1.24
N PRO A 252 8.95 24.62 -2.41
CA PRO A 252 9.27 25.96 -2.90
C PRO A 252 8.67 27.02 -1.99
N ILE A 253 9.40 28.12 -1.79
CA ILE A 253 8.83 29.30 -1.15
C ILE A 253 7.82 29.92 -2.12
N PRO A 254 6.56 30.15 -1.68
CA PRO A 254 5.54 30.72 -2.55
C PRO A 254 5.99 32.05 -3.19
N ARG A 255 5.74 32.19 -4.49
CA ARG A 255 6.13 33.41 -5.23
C ARG A 255 5.63 34.70 -4.56
N ALA A 256 4.43 34.68 -4.00
CA ALA A 256 3.89 35.84 -3.28
C ALA A 256 4.73 36.24 -2.05
N ALA A 257 5.34 35.29 -1.36
CA ALA A 257 6.24 35.56 -0.24
C ALA A 257 7.57 36.18 -0.71
N LEU A 258 8.15 35.63 -1.79
CA LEU A 258 9.38 36.18 -2.40
C LEU A 258 9.18 37.62 -2.89
N VAL A 259 8.02 37.93 -3.48
CA VAL A 259 7.68 39.29 -3.92
C VAL A 259 7.55 40.27 -2.75
N LYS A 260 6.94 39.79 -1.65
CA LYS A 260 6.76 40.67 -0.45
C LYS A 260 8.04 40.88 0.34
N ASN A 261 8.96 39.94 0.30
CA ASN A 261 10.24 40.07 1.02
C ASN A 261 11.41 39.73 0.09
N PRO A 262 12.07 40.77 -0.48
CA PRO A 262 13.22 40.62 -1.39
C PRO A 262 14.45 39.93 -0.77
N ASN A 263 14.50 39.83 0.57
CA ASN A 263 15.59 39.14 1.26
C ASN A 263 15.41 37.61 1.28
N LEU A 264 14.22 37.08 0.94
CA LEU A 264 14.00 35.65 0.80
C LEU A 264 14.65 35.17 -0.51
N LYS A 265 15.37 34.06 -0.38
CA LYS A 265 15.89 33.31 -1.53
C LYS A 265 15.10 32.04 -1.69
N GLN A 266 14.84 31.64 -2.93
CA GLN A 266 14.17 30.39 -3.23
C GLN A 266 14.99 29.19 -2.74
N ASN A 267 14.29 28.13 -2.34
CA ASN A 267 14.91 26.88 -1.97
C ASN A 267 15.62 26.22 -3.17
N TYR A 268 16.64 25.44 -2.85
CA TYR A 268 17.48 24.76 -3.84
C TYR A 268 16.66 24.05 -4.93
N GLY A 269 17.03 24.27 -6.18
CA GLY A 269 16.43 23.64 -7.35
C GLY A 269 15.05 24.16 -7.76
N TRP A 270 14.50 25.19 -7.06
CA TRP A 270 13.26 25.87 -7.40
C TRP A 270 13.45 27.27 -7.98
N ASP A 271 14.68 27.70 -8.08
CA ASP A 271 15.08 29.03 -8.59
C ASP A 271 14.96 29.17 -10.12
N LYS A 272 14.72 28.06 -10.83
CA LYS A 272 14.63 27.99 -12.29
C LYS A 272 13.21 27.74 -12.82
N GLN A 273 12.19 27.86 -11.99
CA GLN A 273 10.79 27.64 -12.39
C GLN A 273 9.98 28.92 -12.45
#